data_063047225786c9bf92c4768dd1853a37
#
_entry.id   063047225786c9bf92c4768dd1853a37
#
_cell.length_a   1.000
_cell.length_b   1.000
_cell.length_c   1.000
_cell.angle_alpha   90.00
_cell.angle_beta   90.00
_cell.angle_gamma   90.00
#
_symmetry.space_group_name_H-M   'P 1'
#
loop_
_entity.id
_entity.type
_entity.pdbx_description
1 polymer ?
#
loop_
_entity_poly.entity_id
_entity_poly.type
_entity_poly.pdbx_seq_one_letter_code
_entity_poly.pdbx_strand_id
1 'polypeptide(L)'
;MYLLFQYAGVKIGPVVRKDVMKASVMLEHEPKYTIILAFDVRIERDAQDLADKEGVKIFQADIIYHLFDRFTEYQEELKRQKREEFKHVAVFPCKLKVLPNLVFAKRQPIVCGVKVEAGVVKPGTPICVPSKEVSFK
;
A
#
# COMPACT_ATOMS: atom_id res chain seq x y z
N MET A 1 9.21 20.09 0.93
CA MET A 1 8.26 19.00 0.64
C MET A 1 7.19 19.03 1.71
N TYR A 2 6.00 19.60 1.41
CA TYR A 2 4.89 19.66 2.36
C TYR A 2 4.20 18.30 2.36
N LEU A 3 4.38 17.52 3.43
CA LEU A 3 3.56 16.34 3.65
C LEU A 3 2.18 16.80 4.12
N LEU A 4 1.20 16.73 3.24
CA LEU A 4 -0.20 16.93 3.58
C LEU A 4 -0.68 15.68 4.33
N PHE A 5 -0.63 15.74 5.68
CA PHE A 5 -1.26 14.73 6.51
C PHE A 5 -2.74 15.08 6.69
N GLN A 6 -3.59 14.14 6.34
CA GLN A 6 -4.99 14.22 6.73
C GLN A 6 -5.09 13.78 8.19
N TYR A 7 -5.63 14.62 9.05
CA TYR A 7 -5.85 14.33 10.46
C TYR A 7 -7.35 14.48 10.79
N ALA A 8 -7.85 13.61 11.66
CA ALA A 8 -9.25 13.61 12.06
C ALA A 8 -9.50 14.58 13.23
N GLY A 9 -8.50 14.88 14.03
CA GLY A 9 -8.62 15.81 15.15
C GLY A 9 -7.29 16.04 15.86
N VAL A 10 -7.25 17.15 16.59
CA VAL A 10 -6.13 17.52 17.46
C VAL A 10 -6.69 17.75 18.86
N LYS A 11 -5.97 17.29 19.87
CA LYS A 11 -6.33 17.43 21.28
C LYS A 11 -5.11 17.82 22.10
N ILE A 12 -5.31 18.60 23.13
CA ILE A 12 -4.30 18.94 24.13
C ILE A 12 -4.55 18.11 25.38
N GLY A 13 -3.49 17.56 25.96
CA GLY A 13 -3.53 16.75 27.17
C GLY A 13 -3.27 15.26 26.95
N PRO A 14 -3.42 14.42 27.99
CA PRO A 14 -3.08 13.02 27.91
C PRO A 14 -3.98 12.25 26.94
N VAL A 15 -3.44 11.16 26.40
CA VAL A 15 -4.21 10.23 25.59
C VAL A 15 -5.08 9.39 26.52
N VAL A 16 -6.39 9.50 26.35
CA VAL A 16 -7.39 8.79 27.14
C VAL A 16 -8.15 7.78 26.29
N ARG A 17 -8.85 6.87 26.96
CA ARG A 17 -9.67 5.82 26.33
C ARG A 17 -10.60 6.33 25.22
N LYS A 18 -11.21 7.52 25.40
CA LYS A 18 -12.10 8.12 24.38
C LYS A 18 -11.39 8.45 23.07
N ASP A 19 -10.10 8.80 23.14
CA ASP A 19 -9.32 9.12 21.96
C ASP A 19 -9.02 7.85 21.14
N VAL A 20 -8.73 6.75 21.82
CA VAL A 20 -8.55 5.44 21.20
C VAL A 20 -9.85 4.96 20.55
N MET A 21 -11.00 5.11 21.24
CA MET A 21 -12.31 4.77 20.66
C MET A 21 -12.64 5.58 19.39
N LYS A 22 -12.24 6.86 19.33
CA LYS A 22 -12.40 7.66 18.11
C LYS A 22 -11.50 7.17 17.00
N ALA A 23 -10.27 6.77 17.33
CA ALA A 23 -9.34 6.26 16.34
C ALA A 23 -9.76 4.87 15.83
N SER A 24 -10.34 4.02 16.68
CA SER A 24 -10.76 2.66 16.29
C SER A 24 -11.90 2.64 15.26
N VAL A 25 -12.71 3.68 15.17
CA VAL A 25 -13.73 3.83 14.12
C VAL A 25 -13.10 3.80 12.73
N MET A 26 -11.87 4.26 12.59
CA MET A 26 -11.16 4.23 11.30
C MET A 26 -10.73 2.84 10.87
N LEU A 27 -10.70 1.85 11.77
CA LEU A 27 -10.38 0.45 11.42
C LEU A 27 -11.34 -0.14 10.39
N GLU A 28 -12.61 0.21 10.48
CA GLU A 28 -13.65 -0.26 9.55
C GLU A 28 -13.51 0.34 8.14
N HIS A 29 -12.95 1.55 8.06
CA HIS A 29 -12.80 2.27 6.79
C HIS A 29 -11.41 2.08 6.17
N GLU A 30 -10.37 2.49 6.89
CA GLU A 30 -8.99 2.49 6.41
C GLU A 30 -8.01 2.23 7.57
N PRO A 31 -7.62 0.99 7.82
CA PRO A 31 -6.76 0.61 8.95
C PRO A 31 -5.43 1.37 9.02
N LYS A 32 -4.92 1.83 7.86
CA LYS A 32 -3.67 2.60 7.79
C LYS A 32 -3.73 3.96 8.48
N TYR A 33 -4.93 4.50 8.73
CA TYR A 33 -5.14 5.78 9.42
C TYR A 33 -5.52 5.62 10.89
N THR A 34 -5.57 4.41 11.41
CA THR A 34 -5.86 4.11 12.80
C THR A 34 -4.62 4.33 13.67
N ILE A 35 -4.20 5.58 13.74
CA ILE A 35 -2.94 5.99 14.38
C ILE A 35 -3.20 7.19 15.27
N ILE A 36 -2.60 7.17 16.47
CA ILE A 36 -2.55 8.31 17.38
C ILE A 36 -1.10 8.76 17.49
N LEU A 37 -0.85 10.03 17.23
CA LEU A 37 0.45 10.65 17.44
C LEU A 37 0.42 11.42 18.76
N ALA A 38 1.19 10.97 19.73
CA ALA A 38 1.28 11.54 21.06
C ALA A 38 2.63 12.26 21.23
N PHE A 39 2.60 13.58 21.18
CA PHE A 39 3.79 14.41 21.33
C PHE A 39 3.88 14.98 22.76
N ASP A 40 4.91 14.60 23.49
CA ASP A 40 5.19 15.04 24.86
C ASP A 40 3.96 14.96 25.80
N VAL A 41 3.15 13.94 25.63
CA VAL A 41 1.95 13.69 26.45
C VAL A 41 1.96 12.29 27.02
N ARG A 42 1.34 12.13 28.20
CA ARG A 42 1.19 10.83 28.84
C ARG A 42 0.07 10.03 28.19
N ILE A 43 0.24 8.72 28.15
CA ILE A 43 -0.79 7.78 27.75
C ILE A 43 -1.33 7.14 29.02
N GLU A 44 -2.64 7.17 29.21
CA GLU A 44 -3.29 6.46 30.32
C GLU A 44 -3.22 4.95 30.08
N ARG A 45 -3.08 4.18 31.17
CA ARG A 45 -3.00 2.71 31.08
C ARG A 45 -4.21 2.10 30.38
N ASP A 46 -5.41 2.54 30.76
CA ASP A 46 -6.66 2.09 30.15
C ASP A 46 -6.74 2.40 28.65
N ALA A 47 -6.09 3.49 28.20
CA ALA A 47 -6.00 3.86 26.80
C ALA A 47 -5.03 2.95 26.06
N GLN A 48 -3.88 2.62 26.68
CA GLN A 48 -2.92 1.70 26.09
C GLN A 48 -3.50 0.29 25.95
N ASP A 49 -4.11 -0.24 27.01
CA ASP A 49 -4.75 -1.55 27.02
C ASP A 49 -5.84 -1.67 25.93
N LEU A 50 -6.62 -0.60 25.77
CA LEU A 50 -7.65 -0.55 24.73
C LEU A 50 -7.02 -0.46 23.32
N ALA A 51 -5.97 0.32 23.16
CA ALA A 51 -5.28 0.46 21.88
C ALA A 51 -4.71 -0.89 21.41
N ASP A 52 -4.09 -1.64 22.32
CA ASP A 52 -3.55 -2.97 22.04
C ASP A 52 -4.65 -3.98 21.68
N LYS A 53 -5.81 -3.88 22.37
CA LYS A 53 -6.97 -4.73 22.12
C LYS A 53 -7.63 -4.44 20.76
N GLU A 54 -7.81 -3.17 20.43
CA GLU A 54 -8.49 -2.73 19.21
C GLU A 54 -7.54 -2.63 18.01
N GLY A 55 -6.23 -2.79 18.20
CA GLY A 55 -5.25 -2.68 17.13
C GLY A 55 -4.94 -1.24 16.69
N VAL A 56 -5.20 -0.25 17.55
CA VAL A 56 -4.86 1.15 17.33
C VAL A 56 -3.39 1.37 17.64
N LYS A 57 -2.63 1.95 16.73
CA LYS A 57 -1.21 2.24 16.96
C LYS A 57 -1.02 3.62 17.58
N ILE A 58 -0.32 3.67 18.72
CA ILE A 58 0.03 4.92 19.40
C ILE A 58 1.54 5.12 19.26
N PHE A 59 1.93 6.22 18.63
CA PHE A 59 3.32 6.66 18.56
C PHE A 59 3.53 7.78 19.56
N GLN A 60 4.38 7.55 20.55
CA GLN A 60 4.76 8.55 21.55
C GLN A 60 6.21 8.95 21.35
N ALA A 61 6.48 10.25 21.40
CA ALA A 61 7.82 10.80 21.45
C ALA A 61 7.82 12.19 22.08
N ASP A 62 8.94 12.49 22.75
CA ASP A 62 9.20 13.80 23.39
C ASP A 62 9.81 14.79 22.39
N ILE A 63 10.35 14.27 21.28
CA ILE A 63 10.94 15.05 20.20
C ILE A 63 10.10 14.86 18.94
N ILE A 64 9.65 15.97 18.36
CA ILE A 64 8.74 15.93 17.20
C ILE A 64 9.36 15.23 15.97
N TYR A 65 10.67 15.37 15.77
CA TYR A 65 11.37 14.70 14.66
C TYR A 65 11.34 13.18 14.82
N HIS A 66 11.52 12.66 16.02
CA HIS A 66 11.43 11.22 16.29
C HIS A 66 10.01 10.68 16.07
N LEU A 67 9.00 11.47 16.41
CA LEU A 67 7.61 11.09 16.15
C LEU A 67 7.35 11.00 14.66
N PHE A 68 7.88 11.96 13.90
CA PHE A 68 7.77 12.02 12.45
C PHE A 68 8.49 10.84 11.78
N ASP A 69 9.72 10.53 12.22
CA ASP A 69 10.52 9.44 11.67
C ASP A 69 9.82 8.09 11.87
N ARG A 70 9.34 7.80 13.09
CA ARG A 70 8.58 6.58 13.40
C ARG A 70 7.31 6.45 12.56
N PHE A 71 6.61 7.54 12.35
CA PHE A 71 5.39 7.55 11.54
C PHE A 71 5.72 7.31 10.06
N THR A 72 6.78 7.92 9.54
CA THR A 72 7.21 7.75 8.15
C THR A 72 7.66 6.31 7.91
N GLU A 73 8.47 5.75 8.80
CA GLU A 73 8.90 4.35 8.76
C GLU A 73 7.70 3.39 8.72
N TYR A 74 6.72 3.63 9.58
CA TYR A 74 5.48 2.84 9.59
C TYR A 74 4.71 2.94 8.26
N GLN A 75 4.62 4.12 7.68
CA GLN A 75 3.96 4.29 6.38
C GLN A 75 4.71 3.58 5.25
N GLU A 76 6.03 3.60 5.26
CA GLU A 76 6.85 2.89 4.29
C GLU A 76 6.68 1.38 4.42
N GLU A 77 6.65 0.88 5.64
CA GLU A 77 6.38 -0.53 5.92
C GLU A 77 5.01 -0.98 5.40
N LEU A 78 3.95 -0.20 5.65
CA LEU A 78 2.63 -0.48 5.09
C LEU A 78 2.61 -0.49 3.56
N LYS A 79 3.34 0.43 2.93
CA LYS A 79 3.48 0.45 1.46
C LYS A 79 4.23 -0.77 0.96
N ARG A 80 5.25 -1.23 1.70
CA ARG A 80 6.02 -2.42 1.37
C ARG A 80 5.14 -3.67 1.46
N GLN A 81 4.40 -3.83 2.55
CA GLN A 81 3.49 -4.95 2.75
C GLN A 81 2.43 -5.01 1.64
N LYS A 82 1.80 -3.88 1.30
CA LYS A 82 0.86 -3.83 0.18
C LYS A 82 1.50 -4.19 -1.16
N ARG A 83 2.73 -3.73 -1.43
CA ARG A 83 3.44 -4.11 -2.65
C ARG A 83 3.73 -5.61 -2.72
N GLU A 84 4.09 -6.22 -1.59
CA GLU A 84 4.33 -7.67 -1.52
C GLU A 84 3.04 -8.46 -1.69
N GLU A 85 1.96 -8.03 -1.04
CA GLU A 85 0.64 -8.65 -1.16
C GLU A 85 0.12 -8.62 -2.61
N PHE A 86 0.25 -7.49 -3.29
CA PHE A 86 -0.18 -7.35 -4.68
C PHE A 86 0.82 -7.83 -5.72
N LYS A 87 2.02 -8.26 -5.31
CA LYS A 87 3.06 -8.72 -6.24
C LYS A 87 2.63 -9.92 -7.08
N HIS A 88 1.74 -10.75 -6.56
CA HIS A 88 1.19 -11.91 -7.28
C HIS A 88 0.07 -11.55 -8.24
N VAL A 89 -0.68 -10.50 -7.93
CA VAL A 89 -1.86 -10.05 -8.71
C VAL A 89 -1.49 -8.94 -9.70
N ALA A 90 -0.40 -8.22 -9.44
CA ALA A 90 0.00 -7.10 -10.28
C ALA A 90 0.40 -7.56 -11.69
N VAL A 91 -0.34 -7.10 -12.67
CA VAL A 91 0.03 -7.19 -14.08
C VAL A 91 1.05 -6.10 -14.36
N PHE A 92 2.29 -6.50 -14.61
CA PHE A 92 3.34 -5.55 -14.96
C PHE A 92 3.18 -5.13 -16.42
N PRO A 93 3.19 -3.83 -16.73
CA PRO A 93 3.12 -3.38 -18.10
C PRO A 93 4.37 -3.87 -18.87
N CYS A 94 4.14 -4.40 -20.04
CA CYS A 94 5.21 -4.86 -20.91
C CYS A 94 4.92 -4.48 -22.35
N LYS A 95 5.97 -4.21 -23.10
CA LYS A 95 5.90 -3.97 -24.55
C LYS A 95 6.61 -5.09 -25.27
N LEU A 96 5.86 -5.80 -26.10
CA LEU A 96 6.32 -6.95 -26.86
C LEU A 96 6.31 -6.64 -28.35
N LYS A 97 7.34 -7.09 -29.07
CA LYS A 97 7.39 -7.07 -30.51
C LYS A 97 7.47 -8.50 -31.04
N VAL A 98 6.49 -8.87 -31.85
CA VAL A 98 6.48 -10.18 -32.51
C VAL A 98 7.58 -10.21 -33.58
N LEU A 99 8.34 -11.29 -33.59
CA LEU A 99 9.38 -11.53 -34.62
C LEU A 99 8.75 -12.30 -35.79
N PRO A 100 8.65 -11.69 -37.00
CA PRO A 100 7.95 -12.28 -38.13
C PRO A 100 8.52 -13.64 -38.54
N ASN A 101 9.81 -13.81 -38.38
CA ASN A 101 10.55 -15.02 -38.77
C ASN A 101 10.41 -16.18 -37.78
N LEU A 102 9.82 -15.92 -36.61
CA LEU A 102 9.69 -16.90 -35.54
C LEU A 102 8.20 -17.16 -35.19
N VAL A 103 7.35 -17.20 -36.21
CA VAL A 103 5.93 -17.59 -36.04
C VAL A 103 5.80 -19.06 -36.42
N PHE A 104 5.66 -19.91 -35.38
CA PHE A 104 5.61 -21.37 -35.55
C PHE A 104 4.20 -21.89 -35.81
N ALA A 105 3.21 -21.35 -35.12
CA ALA A 105 1.80 -21.70 -35.31
C ALA A 105 0.92 -20.45 -35.42
N LYS A 106 0.13 -20.36 -36.51
CA LYS A 106 -0.82 -19.25 -36.75
C LYS A 106 -2.22 -19.56 -36.27
N ARG A 107 -2.53 -20.82 -35.96
CA ARG A 107 -3.81 -21.28 -35.40
C ARG A 107 -3.67 -21.57 -33.90
N GLN A 108 -4.79 -21.73 -33.21
CA GLN A 108 -4.77 -22.05 -31.78
C GLN A 108 -4.15 -23.44 -31.52
N PRO A 109 -3.20 -23.55 -30.58
CA PRO A 109 -2.56 -22.46 -29.83
C PRO A 109 -1.56 -21.67 -30.73
N ILE A 110 -1.57 -20.33 -30.61
CA ILE A 110 -0.65 -19.47 -31.32
C ILE A 110 0.72 -19.56 -30.65
N VAL A 111 1.74 -19.91 -31.40
CA VAL A 111 3.12 -19.98 -30.92
C VAL A 111 3.99 -19.07 -31.76
N CYS A 112 4.55 -18.04 -31.15
CA CYS A 112 5.43 -17.09 -31.83
C CYS A 112 6.54 -16.61 -30.91
N GLY A 113 7.69 -16.31 -31.53
CA GLY A 113 8.80 -15.66 -30.86
C GLY A 113 8.51 -14.16 -30.68
N VAL A 114 8.77 -13.67 -29.50
CA VAL A 114 8.60 -12.24 -29.16
C VAL A 114 9.87 -11.67 -28.56
N LYS A 115 10.14 -10.40 -28.86
CA LYS A 115 11.20 -9.62 -28.22
C LYS A 115 10.55 -8.71 -27.19
N VAL A 116 11.01 -8.77 -25.94
CA VAL A 116 10.60 -7.83 -24.91
C VAL A 116 11.34 -6.52 -25.13
N GLU A 117 10.62 -5.46 -25.51
CA GLU A 117 11.20 -4.12 -25.68
C GLU A 117 11.25 -3.36 -24.36
N ALA A 118 10.23 -3.53 -23.51
CA ALA A 118 10.17 -2.88 -22.20
C ALA A 118 9.32 -3.70 -21.22
N GLY A 119 9.62 -3.60 -19.95
CA GLY A 119 8.87 -4.24 -18.87
C GLY A 119 9.22 -5.71 -18.63
N VAL A 120 8.35 -6.41 -17.93
CA VAL A 120 8.50 -7.83 -17.55
C VAL A 120 7.26 -8.61 -17.93
N VAL A 121 7.45 -9.74 -18.58
CA VAL A 121 6.38 -10.69 -18.94
C VAL A 121 6.36 -11.84 -17.95
N LYS A 122 5.20 -12.18 -17.47
CA LYS A 122 4.96 -13.38 -16.64
C LYS A 122 3.95 -14.29 -17.32
N PRO A 123 3.98 -15.60 -17.04
CA PRO A 123 2.91 -16.50 -17.47
C PRO A 123 1.55 -15.99 -16.98
N GLY A 124 0.54 -15.99 -17.85
CA GLY A 124 -0.79 -15.47 -17.51
C GLY A 124 -0.96 -13.95 -17.66
N THR A 125 0.06 -13.21 -18.10
CA THR A 125 -0.08 -11.77 -18.37
C THR A 125 -1.02 -11.55 -19.57
N PRO A 126 -2.14 -10.79 -19.42
CA PRO A 126 -3.01 -10.45 -20.52
C PRO A 126 -2.28 -9.54 -21.51
N ILE A 127 -2.41 -9.83 -22.80
CA ILE A 127 -1.74 -9.10 -23.88
C ILE A 127 -2.81 -8.45 -24.75
N CYS A 128 -2.61 -7.20 -25.12
CA CYS A 128 -3.48 -6.49 -26.05
C CYS A 128 -2.70 -5.97 -27.27
N VAL A 129 -3.40 -5.81 -28.38
CA VAL A 129 -2.88 -5.15 -29.58
C VAL A 129 -3.54 -3.78 -29.67
N PRO A 130 -2.81 -2.67 -29.38
CA PRO A 130 -3.40 -1.33 -29.30
C PRO A 130 -4.12 -0.88 -30.58
N SER A 131 -3.62 -1.32 -31.75
CA SER A 131 -4.20 -0.96 -33.06
C SER A 131 -5.53 -1.65 -33.37
N LYS A 132 -5.93 -2.67 -32.60
CA LYS A 132 -7.15 -3.47 -32.89
C LYS A 132 -8.11 -3.56 -31.73
N GLU A 133 -7.83 -2.91 -30.59
CA GLU A 133 -8.60 -2.99 -29.35
C GLU A 133 -8.95 -4.43 -28.89
N VAL A 134 -8.14 -5.40 -29.32
CA VAL A 134 -8.33 -6.82 -28.99
C VAL A 134 -7.38 -7.20 -27.86
N SER A 135 -7.93 -7.72 -26.77
CA SER A 135 -7.17 -8.29 -25.67
C SER A 135 -7.22 -9.82 -25.69
N PHE A 136 -6.09 -10.45 -25.48
CA PHE A 136 -5.95 -11.90 -25.35
C PHE A 136 -5.64 -12.25 -23.90
N LYS A 137 -6.36 -13.21 -23.34
CA LYS A 137 -6.08 -13.81 -22.04
C LYS A 137 -5.25 -15.07 -22.19
#